data_9456d3fe495ac56aa4c373ee40dd3b1f
#
_entry.id   9456d3fe495ac56aa4c373ee40dd3b1f
#
_cell.length_a   1.000
_cell.length_b   1.000
_cell.length_c   1.000
_cell.angle_alpha   90.00
_cell.angle_beta   90.00
_cell.angle_gamma   90.00
#
_symmetry.space_group_name_H-M   'P 1'
#
loop_
_entity.id
_entity.type
_entity.pdbx_description
1 polymer ?
#
loop_
_entity_poly.entity_id
_entity_poly.type
_entity_poly.pdbx_seq_one_letter_code
_entity_poly.pdbx_strand_id
1 'polypeptide(L)'
;LTKKFNIPLIFDEITVGWRVANGGFHKKIKINPDIAVFSKATSNGFPLGTIIGKKNIMKTAQNSFISSAYWTENIGFVAAISMIKFFIKNNVSKKLIHKGRSIKKIWKTVSKKYEVKIKISGLDPLPVFNFNYHEKNDEMMTYFTQEMLKLGFLAHGSCFIMLSHSNKLIKKYEKAFEVVFKKIFYILNNKKGKFKPLLKGRVKFAKFKNPV
;
A
#
# COMPACT_ATOMS: atom_id res chain seq x y z
N LEU A 1 23.95 -9.52 9.81
CA LEU A 1 24.04 -8.90 11.14
C LEU A 1 23.28 -9.72 12.19
N THR A 2 21.97 -9.97 12.05
CA THR A 2 21.15 -10.68 13.05
C THR A 2 21.73 -12.01 13.48
N LYS A 3 22.17 -12.86 12.53
CA LYS A 3 22.83 -14.13 12.84
C LYS A 3 24.14 -13.94 13.61
N LYS A 4 24.94 -12.92 13.27
CA LYS A 4 26.22 -12.64 13.94
C LYS A 4 26.03 -12.31 15.42
N PHE A 5 24.94 -11.63 15.76
CA PHE A 5 24.64 -11.19 17.12
C PHE A 5 23.56 -12.03 17.81
N ASN A 6 23.18 -13.15 17.22
CA ASN A 6 22.13 -14.04 17.74
C ASN A 6 20.79 -13.30 18.05
N ILE A 7 20.43 -12.35 17.17
CA ILE A 7 19.20 -11.55 17.30
C ILE A 7 18.13 -12.16 16.37
N PRO A 8 16.91 -12.45 16.87
CA PRO A 8 15.81 -12.93 16.03
C PRO A 8 15.45 -11.93 14.91
N LEU A 9 15.36 -12.41 13.68
CA LEU A 9 14.92 -11.62 12.54
C LEU A 9 13.41 -11.76 12.36
N ILE A 10 12.71 -10.66 12.52
CA ILE A 10 11.24 -10.60 12.38
C ILE A 10 10.89 -9.87 11.09
N PHE A 11 10.05 -10.49 10.23
CA PHE A 11 9.45 -9.84 9.08
C PHE A 11 8.01 -9.44 9.38
N ASP A 12 7.73 -8.15 9.31
CA ASP A 12 6.36 -7.63 9.26
C ASP A 12 5.84 -7.76 7.83
N GLU A 13 5.05 -8.81 7.62
CA GLU A 13 4.38 -9.10 6.35
C GLU A 13 2.90 -8.65 6.33
N ILE A 14 2.47 -7.91 7.34
CA ILE A 14 1.06 -7.50 7.51
C ILE A 14 0.52 -6.79 6.27
N THR A 15 1.34 -5.94 5.65
CA THR A 15 0.92 -5.17 4.46
C THR A 15 1.40 -5.80 3.16
N VAL A 16 2.53 -6.48 3.16
CA VAL A 16 3.19 -7.00 1.95
C VAL A 16 2.85 -8.45 1.66
N GLY A 17 2.61 -9.24 2.71
CA GLY A 17 2.24 -10.64 2.62
C GLY A 17 1.04 -10.87 1.70
N TRP A 18 1.10 -11.97 0.93
CA TRP A 18 0.07 -12.34 -0.06
C TRP A 18 -0.21 -11.28 -1.14
N ARG A 19 0.81 -10.48 -1.51
CA ARG A 19 0.71 -9.52 -2.61
C ARG A 19 1.77 -9.73 -3.68
N VAL A 20 3.01 -9.97 -3.27
CA VAL A 20 4.16 -10.07 -4.19
C VAL A 20 4.60 -11.50 -4.49
N ALA A 21 4.18 -12.44 -3.66
CA ALA A 21 4.49 -13.86 -3.76
C ALA A 21 3.41 -14.69 -3.05
N ASN A 22 3.44 -16.00 -3.25
CA ASN A 22 2.64 -16.94 -2.46
C ASN A 22 3.24 -17.03 -1.04
N GLY A 23 2.66 -16.31 -0.09
CA GLY A 23 3.17 -16.08 1.26
C GLY A 23 3.73 -14.67 1.40
N GLY A 24 4.95 -14.53 1.89
CA GLY A 24 5.54 -13.23 2.22
C GLY A 24 6.58 -12.74 1.21
N PHE A 25 6.96 -11.48 1.35
CA PHE A 25 8.05 -10.85 0.61
C PHE A 25 9.40 -11.52 0.86
N HIS A 26 9.61 -12.06 2.07
CA HIS A 26 10.80 -12.82 2.43
C HIS A 26 11.10 -13.95 1.44
N LYS A 27 10.05 -14.59 0.89
CA LYS A 27 10.22 -15.63 -0.15
C LYS A 27 10.77 -15.08 -1.45
N LYS A 28 10.37 -13.86 -1.82
CA LYS A 28 10.86 -13.21 -3.04
C LYS A 28 12.33 -12.84 -2.95
N ILE A 29 12.79 -12.42 -1.79
CA ILE A 29 14.19 -12.06 -1.55
C ILE A 29 15.04 -13.24 -1.02
N LYS A 30 14.44 -14.44 -0.89
CA LYS A 30 15.08 -15.67 -0.44
C LYS A 30 15.73 -15.56 0.95
N ILE A 31 15.13 -14.79 1.84
CA ILE A 31 15.51 -14.69 3.24
C ILE A 31 14.51 -15.50 4.07
N ASN A 32 15.00 -16.36 4.96
CA ASN A 32 14.17 -17.10 5.89
C ASN A 32 14.22 -16.43 7.27
N PRO A 33 13.19 -15.66 7.65
CA PRO A 33 13.15 -14.98 8.94
C PRO A 33 12.96 -15.97 10.09
N ASP A 34 13.20 -15.53 11.32
CA ASP A 34 12.92 -16.29 12.52
C ASP A 34 11.44 -16.22 12.89
N ILE A 35 10.82 -15.08 12.65
CA ILE A 35 9.37 -14.85 12.81
C ILE A 35 8.86 -14.06 11.61
N ALA A 36 7.65 -14.39 11.14
CA ALA A 36 6.90 -13.60 10.18
C ALA A 36 5.47 -13.34 10.69
N VAL A 37 5.03 -12.08 10.55
CA VAL A 37 3.70 -11.63 11.01
C VAL A 37 2.84 -11.32 9.81
N PHE A 38 1.67 -11.94 9.72
CA PHE A 38 0.71 -11.75 8.63
C PHE A 38 -0.64 -11.24 9.14
N SER A 39 -1.34 -10.47 8.32
CA SER A 39 -2.71 -10.01 8.55
C SER A 39 -3.30 -9.48 7.23
N LYS A 40 -4.28 -8.61 7.28
CA LYS A 40 -4.90 -7.91 6.13
C LYS A 40 -5.28 -8.86 5.00
N ALA A 41 -4.41 -9.00 3.98
CA ALA A 41 -4.67 -9.85 2.82
C ALA A 41 -4.82 -11.34 3.17
N THR A 42 -4.26 -11.81 4.28
CA THR A 42 -4.30 -13.21 4.70
C THR A 42 -5.73 -13.72 4.88
N SER A 43 -6.59 -12.94 5.51
CA SER A 43 -8.01 -13.26 5.74
C SER A 43 -8.97 -12.40 4.90
N ASN A 44 -8.42 -11.46 4.13
CA ASN A 44 -9.12 -10.67 3.10
C ASN A 44 -10.45 -10.04 3.57
N GLY A 45 -10.40 -9.34 4.72
CA GLY A 45 -11.52 -8.60 5.27
C GLY A 45 -12.04 -9.10 6.62
N PHE A 46 -11.65 -10.29 7.05
CA PHE A 46 -11.94 -10.79 8.39
C PHE A 46 -10.79 -10.50 9.36
N PRO A 47 -11.07 -10.21 10.64
CA PRO A 47 -10.02 -9.96 11.63
C PRO A 47 -9.23 -11.26 11.90
N LEU A 48 -7.96 -11.26 11.47
CA LEU A 48 -7.00 -12.32 11.74
C LEU A 48 -5.58 -11.75 11.74
N GLY A 49 -4.86 -11.94 12.83
CA GLY A 49 -3.41 -11.77 12.91
C GLY A 49 -2.76 -13.15 13.05
N THR A 50 -1.72 -13.42 12.27
CA THR A 50 -1.01 -14.70 12.29
C THR A 50 0.46 -14.46 12.50
N ILE A 51 1.02 -15.07 13.54
CA ILE A 51 2.45 -15.06 13.85
C ILE A 51 2.96 -16.48 13.63
N ILE A 52 3.90 -16.64 12.71
CA ILE A 52 4.55 -17.92 12.44
C ILE A 52 6.07 -17.76 12.61
N GLY A 53 6.73 -18.77 13.14
CA GLY A 53 8.16 -18.70 13.37
C GLY A 53 8.80 -20.06 13.61
N LYS A 54 10.12 -20.03 13.78
CA LYS A 54 10.92 -21.23 14.10
C LYS A 54 10.51 -21.81 15.45
N LYS A 55 10.45 -23.13 15.53
CA LYS A 55 9.98 -23.87 16.70
C LYS A 55 10.67 -23.47 18.01
N ASN A 56 12.00 -23.30 17.97
CA ASN A 56 12.80 -22.93 19.14
C ASN A 56 12.43 -21.54 19.70
N ILE A 57 12.05 -20.60 18.83
CA ILE A 57 11.65 -19.24 19.22
C ILE A 57 10.18 -19.23 19.67
N MET A 58 9.31 -19.89 18.90
CA MET A 58 7.87 -19.92 19.22
C MET A 58 7.52 -20.66 20.50
N LYS A 59 8.37 -21.55 21.00
CA LYS A 59 8.18 -22.20 22.31
C LYS A 59 8.05 -21.19 23.44
N THR A 60 8.74 -20.06 23.37
CA THR A 60 8.68 -19.01 24.40
C THR A 60 7.29 -18.37 24.50
N ALA A 61 6.52 -18.38 23.41
CA ALA A 61 5.15 -17.86 23.40
C ALA A 61 4.21 -18.64 24.35
N GLN A 62 4.50 -19.93 24.61
CA GLN A 62 3.71 -20.75 25.54
C GLN A 62 3.82 -20.28 27.00
N ASN A 63 4.91 -19.57 27.33
CA ASN A 63 5.14 -19.00 28.65
C ASN A 63 4.64 -17.55 28.78
N SER A 64 4.00 -17.04 27.72
CA SER A 64 3.50 -15.67 27.66
C SER A 64 1.97 -15.66 27.67
N PHE A 65 1.39 -14.68 28.38
CA PHE A 65 -0.06 -14.47 28.30
C PHE A 65 -0.41 -13.82 26.95
N ILE A 66 -0.93 -14.63 26.01
CA ILE A 66 -1.42 -14.18 24.71
C ILE A 66 -2.92 -14.41 24.68
N SER A 67 -3.70 -13.34 24.56
CA SER A 67 -5.15 -13.40 24.51
C SER A 67 -5.72 -12.42 23.49
N SER A 68 -6.92 -12.71 23.01
CA SER A 68 -7.65 -11.88 22.08
C SER A 68 -9.15 -12.17 22.22
N ALA A 69 -9.99 -11.16 21.95
CA ALA A 69 -11.45 -11.35 21.89
C ALA A 69 -11.87 -12.35 20.79
N TYR A 70 -11.02 -12.56 19.78
CA TYR A 70 -11.27 -13.46 18.64
C TYR A 70 -10.51 -14.80 18.75
N TRP A 71 -10.01 -15.15 19.92
CA TRP A 71 -9.16 -16.33 20.12
C TRP A 71 -9.77 -17.64 19.62
N THR A 72 -11.07 -17.82 19.86
CA THR A 72 -11.84 -19.02 19.48
C THR A 72 -12.65 -18.84 18.20
N GLU A 73 -12.50 -17.70 17.51
CA GLU A 73 -13.26 -17.39 16.31
C GLU A 73 -12.67 -18.13 15.09
N ASN A 74 -13.51 -18.95 14.44
CA ASN A 74 -13.06 -19.77 13.31
C ASN A 74 -13.20 -19.08 11.94
N ILE A 75 -13.97 -18.00 11.82
CA ILE A 75 -14.25 -17.32 10.54
C ILE A 75 -12.97 -16.84 9.90
N GLY A 76 -12.06 -16.24 10.67
CA GLY A 76 -10.77 -15.76 10.18
C GLY A 76 -9.92 -16.88 9.56
N PHE A 77 -9.89 -18.05 10.16
CA PHE A 77 -9.13 -19.22 9.65
C PHE A 77 -9.74 -19.75 8.35
N VAL A 78 -11.07 -19.89 8.30
CA VAL A 78 -11.77 -20.35 7.09
C VAL A 78 -11.57 -19.36 5.94
N ALA A 79 -11.66 -18.06 6.21
CA ALA A 79 -11.39 -17.01 5.25
C ALA A 79 -9.94 -17.07 4.74
N ALA A 80 -8.96 -17.25 5.63
CA ALA A 80 -7.55 -17.37 5.27
C ALA A 80 -7.29 -18.58 4.37
N ILE A 81 -7.81 -19.76 4.73
CA ILE A 81 -7.66 -20.98 3.92
C ILE A 81 -8.26 -20.78 2.52
N SER A 82 -9.46 -20.21 2.45
CA SER A 82 -10.13 -19.92 1.18
C SER A 82 -9.35 -18.93 0.33
N MET A 83 -8.85 -17.85 0.95
CA MET A 83 -8.01 -16.85 0.29
C MET A 83 -6.71 -17.47 -0.25
N ILE A 84 -6.01 -18.27 0.57
CA ILE A 84 -4.74 -18.90 0.18
C ILE A 84 -4.94 -19.83 -1.02
N LYS A 85 -5.96 -20.69 -0.98
CA LYS A 85 -6.31 -21.60 -2.08
C LYS A 85 -6.62 -20.80 -3.36
N PHE A 86 -7.46 -19.77 -3.25
CA PHE A 86 -7.81 -18.91 -4.37
C PHE A 86 -6.59 -18.18 -4.94
N PHE A 87 -5.75 -17.61 -4.08
CA PHE A 87 -4.57 -16.84 -4.44
C PHE A 87 -3.59 -17.69 -5.27
N ILE A 88 -3.29 -18.89 -4.80
CA ILE A 88 -2.37 -19.82 -5.48
C ILE A 88 -2.98 -20.28 -6.82
N LYS A 89 -4.22 -20.79 -6.80
CA LYS A 89 -4.92 -21.30 -7.99
C LYS A 89 -5.00 -20.26 -9.11
N ASN A 90 -5.19 -18.98 -8.76
CA ASN A 90 -5.41 -17.91 -9.74
C ASN A 90 -4.16 -17.08 -10.07
N ASN A 91 -2.98 -17.43 -9.55
CA ASN A 91 -1.73 -16.67 -9.73
C ASN A 91 -1.91 -15.18 -9.41
N VAL A 92 -2.57 -14.88 -8.28
CA VAL A 92 -3.00 -13.53 -7.93
C VAL A 92 -1.83 -12.56 -7.85
N SER A 93 -0.69 -12.96 -7.27
CA SER A 93 0.50 -12.09 -7.18
C SER A 93 0.95 -11.54 -8.55
N LYS A 94 1.00 -12.39 -9.57
CA LYS A 94 1.36 -11.95 -10.93
C LYS A 94 0.37 -10.92 -11.49
N LYS A 95 -0.93 -11.13 -11.24
CA LYS A 95 -2.00 -10.19 -11.67
C LYS A 95 -1.90 -8.86 -10.95
N LEU A 96 -1.63 -8.86 -9.64
CA LEU A 96 -1.45 -7.63 -8.85
C LEU A 96 -0.21 -6.85 -9.30
N ILE A 97 0.91 -7.54 -9.54
CA ILE A 97 2.15 -6.93 -10.05
C ILE A 97 1.89 -6.27 -11.41
N HIS A 98 1.23 -6.97 -12.34
CA HIS A 98 0.92 -6.43 -13.67
C HIS A 98 0.06 -5.15 -13.59
N LYS A 99 -1.03 -5.19 -12.80
CA LYS A 99 -1.90 -4.02 -12.60
C LYS A 99 -1.15 -2.85 -11.93
N GLY A 100 -0.29 -3.13 -10.96
CA GLY A 100 0.50 -2.11 -10.29
C GLY A 100 1.52 -1.44 -11.21
N ARG A 101 2.15 -2.21 -12.11
CA ARG A 101 3.00 -1.66 -13.16
C ARG A 101 2.23 -0.74 -14.10
N SER A 102 0.99 -1.10 -14.43
CA SER A 102 0.10 -0.24 -15.24
C SER A 102 -0.17 1.09 -14.54
N ILE A 103 -0.47 1.08 -13.25
CA ILE A 103 -0.65 2.30 -12.45
C ILE A 103 0.63 3.16 -12.41
N LYS A 104 1.79 2.56 -12.14
CA LYS A 104 3.07 3.28 -12.18
C LYS A 104 3.35 3.90 -13.55
N LYS A 105 3.02 3.18 -14.63
CA LYS A 105 3.16 3.68 -16.00
C LYS A 105 2.27 4.89 -16.24
N ILE A 106 1.01 4.85 -15.82
CA ILE A 106 0.08 6.00 -15.90
C ILE A 106 0.69 7.20 -15.19
N TRP A 107 1.11 7.05 -13.94
CA TRP A 107 1.73 8.12 -13.18
C TRP A 107 2.95 8.73 -13.87
N LYS A 108 3.84 7.87 -14.37
CA LYS A 108 5.03 8.31 -15.10
C LYS A 108 4.69 9.04 -16.39
N THR A 109 3.76 8.52 -17.18
CA THR A 109 3.39 9.09 -18.48
C THR A 109 2.70 10.44 -18.30
N VAL A 110 1.70 10.51 -17.41
CA VAL A 110 0.92 11.74 -17.18
C VAL A 110 1.77 12.82 -16.51
N SER A 111 2.58 12.46 -15.52
CA SER A 111 3.48 13.42 -14.86
C SER A 111 4.48 14.03 -15.84
N LYS A 112 5.03 13.22 -16.75
CA LYS A 112 5.91 13.70 -17.82
C LYS A 112 5.17 14.63 -18.81
N LYS A 113 3.96 14.23 -19.21
CA LYS A 113 3.13 15.01 -20.16
C LYS A 113 2.85 16.44 -19.68
N TYR A 114 2.60 16.59 -18.38
CA TYR A 114 2.28 17.88 -17.76
C TYR A 114 3.44 18.47 -16.96
N GLU A 115 4.65 17.92 -17.08
CA GLU A 115 5.86 18.42 -16.40
C GLU A 115 5.70 18.57 -14.88
N VAL A 116 4.79 17.79 -14.28
CA VAL A 116 4.57 17.77 -12.84
C VAL A 116 5.55 16.79 -12.20
N LYS A 117 6.48 17.29 -11.40
CA LYS A 117 7.53 16.46 -10.79
C LYS A 117 6.96 15.57 -9.70
N ILE A 118 7.11 14.25 -9.86
CA ILE A 118 6.75 13.26 -8.84
C ILE A 118 7.88 12.26 -8.65
N LYS A 119 7.96 11.69 -7.45
CA LYS A 119 8.83 10.54 -7.13
C LYS A 119 7.95 9.30 -7.00
N ILE A 120 8.17 8.29 -7.84
CA ILE A 120 7.45 7.01 -7.80
C ILE A 120 8.30 5.98 -7.07
N SER A 121 7.72 5.26 -6.13
CA SER A 121 8.35 4.25 -5.30
C SER A 121 7.39 3.10 -4.96
N GLY A 122 7.74 2.29 -3.98
CA GLY A 122 6.95 1.17 -3.50
C GLY A 122 7.02 -0.06 -4.41
N LEU A 123 6.47 -1.16 -3.93
CA LEU A 123 6.35 -2.42 -4.67
C LEU A 123 5.26 -2.29 -5.74
N ASP A 124 5.34 -3.12 -6.79
CA ASP A 124 4.32 -3.04 -7.86
C ASP A 124 2.87 -3.23 -7.35
N PRO A 125 2.55 -4.18 -6.45
CA PRO A 125 1.22 -4.28 -5.87
C PRO A 125 0.86 -3.18 -4.86
N LEU A 126 1.83 -2.36 -4.46
CA LEU A 126 1.71 -1.28 -3.48
C LEU A 126 2.48 -0.05 -3.99
N PRO A 127 2.14 0.48 -5.18
CA PRO A 127 2.84 1.62 -5.73
C PRO A 127 2.53 2.89 -4.92
N VAL A 128 3.52 3.75 -4.83
CA VAL A 128 3.42 5.04 -4.15
C VAL A 128 4.00 6.12 -5.05
N PHE A 129 3.38 7.27 -5.11
CA PHE A 129 3.99 8.48 -5.62
C PHE A 129 3.89 9.61 -4.60
N ASN A 130 4.85 10.52 -4.65
CA ASN A 130 4.84 11.77 -3.91
C ASN A 130 5.18 12.91 -4.87
N PHE A 131 4.58 14.07 -4.66
CA PHE A 131 5.03 15.27 -5.34
C PHE A 131 6.45 15.62 -4.91
N ASN A 132 7.22 16.28 -5.77
CA ASN A 132 8.59 16.66 -5.50
C ASN A 132 8.76 18.19 -5.61
N TYR A 133 8.10 18.91 -4.69
CA TYR A 133 8.05 20.38 -4.61
C TYR A 133 8.27 20.89 -3.17
N HIS A 134 9.04 20.14 -2.37
CA HIS A 134 9.38 20.48 -0.99
C HIS A 134 8.15 20.80 -0.12
N GLU A 135 8.06 21.98 0.43
CA GLU A 135 6.99 22.39 1.35
C GLU A 135 5.58 22.33 0.78
N LYS A 136 5.44 22.40 -0.56
CA LYS A 136 4.14 22.34 -1.24
C LYS A 136 3.57 20.93 -1.37
N ASN A 137 4.34 19.89 -1.07
CA ASN A 137 3.94 18.49 -1.30
C ASN A 137 2.62 18.12 -0.64
N ASP A 138 2.38 18.57 0.60
CA ASP A 138 1.18 18.22 1.35
C ASP A 138 -0.05 18.98 0.85
N GLU A 139 0.11 20.26 0.49
CA GLU A 139 -0.95 21.03 -0.16
C GLU A 139 -1.34 20.44 -1.51
N MET A 140 -0.36 20.08 -2.33
CA MET A 140 -0.56 19.45 -3.63
C MET A 140 -1.25 18.09 -3.50
N MET A 141 -0.84 17.27 -2.53
CA MET A 141 -1.47 15.96 -2.30
C MET A 141 -2.91 16.11 -1.79
N THR A 142 -3.16 17.09 -0.93
CA THR A 142 -4.52 17.42 -0.46
C THR A 142 -5.40 17.86 -1.62
N TYR A 143 -4.89 18.75 -2.49
CA TYR A 143 -5.58 19.19 -3.69
C TYR A 143 -5.83 18.02 -4.66
N PHE A 144 -4.83 17.18 -4.89
CA PHE A 144 -4.98 15.98 -5.71
C PHE A 144 -6.11 15.08 -5.21
N THR A 145 -6.10 14.76 -3.92
CA THR A 145 -7.14 13.92 -3.30
C THR A 145 -8.52 14.55 -3.44
N GLN A 146 -8.64 15.86 -3.19
CA GLN A 146 -9.89 16.61 -3.34
C GLN A 146 -10.43 16.55 -4.76
N GLU A 147 -9.59 16.77 -5.78
CA GLU A 147 -10.02 16.77 -7.17
C GLU A 147 -10.32 15.37 -7.70
N MET A 148 -9.55 14.36 -7.27
CA MET A 148 -9.83 12.96 -7.60
C MET A 148 -11.17 12.50 -7.01
N LEU A 149 -11.49 12.94 -5.77
CA LEU A 149 -12.76 12.62 -5.12
C LEU A 149 -13.96 13.18 -5.89
N LYS A 150 -13.86 14.40 -6.44
CA LYS A 150 -14.89 14.99 -7.33
C LYS A 150 -15.12 14.16 -8.59
N LEU A 151 -14.13 13.39 -9.02
CA LEU A 151 -14.21 12.50 -10.19
C LEU A 151 -14.59 11.06 -9.81
N GLY A 152 -15.01 10.82 -8.54
CA GLY A 152 -15.46 9.54 -8.03
C GLY A 152 -14.31 8.59 -7.61
N PHE A 153 -13.11 9.11 -7.36
CA PHE A 153 -11.97 8.31 -6.91
C PHE A 153 -11.49 8.76 -5.54
N LEU A 154 -11.63 7.89 -4.54
CA LEU A 154 -10.94 8.04 -3.26
C LEU A 154 -9.45 7.68 -3.47
N ALA A 155 -8.69 8.61 -4.03
CA ALA A 155 -7.30 8.40 -4.40
C ALA A 155 -6.36 9.30 -3.58
N HIS A 156 -5.22 8.72 -3.24
CA HIS A 156 -4.10 9.36 -2.57
C HIS A 156 -2.79 9.00 -3.28
N GLY A 157 -1.64 9.40 -2.76
CA GLY A 157 -0.33 9.05 -3.31
C GLY A 157 0.04 7.57 -3.25
N SER A 158 -0.76 6.72 -2.63
CA SER A 158 -0.57 5.26 -2.59
C SER A 158 -1.76 4.53 -3.20
N CYS A 159 -1.50 3.38 -3.81
CA CYS A 159 -2.55 2.52 -4.38
C CYS A 159 -2.34 1.08 -3.93
N PHE A 160 -3.28 0.56 -3.16
CA PHE A 160 -3.33 -0.87 -2.80
C PHE A 160 -4.01 -1.64 -3.90
N ILE A 161 -3.23 -2.29 -4.75
CA ILE A 161 -3.75 -3.00 -5.92
C ILE A 161 -4.61 -4.20 -5.50
N MET A 162 -5.77 -4.30 -6.12
CA MET A 162 -6.73 -5.38 -5.92
C MET A 162 -7.13 -6.03 -7.25
N LEU A 163 -7.64 -7.26 -7.21
CA LEU A 163 -8.14 -7.95 -8.40
C LEU A 163 -9.33 -7.21 -9.03
N SER A 164 -10.18 -6.57 -8.19
CA SER A 164 -11.32 -5.76 -8.61
C SER A 164 -10.94 -4.51 -9.40
N HIS A 165 -9.69 -4.06 -9.36
CA HIS A 165 -9.18 -3.02 -10.26
C HIS A 165 -9.16 -3.56 -11.72
N SER A 166 -10.32 -3.59 -12.36
CA SER A 166 -10.46 -4.03 -13.76
C SER A 166 -9.72 -3.08 -14.72
N ASN A 167 -9.39 -3.56 -15.92
CA ASN A 167 -8.78 -2.71 -16.94
C ASN A 167 -9.67 -1.49 -17.29
N LYS A 168 -11.00 -1.66 -17.28
CA LYS A 168 -11.96 -0.56 -17.47
C LYS A 168 -11.83 0.49 -16.37
N LEU A 169 -11.68 0.04 -15.10
CA LEU A 169 -11.50 0.96 -13.97
C LEU A 169 -10.14 1.68 -14.03
N ILE A 170 -9.07 0.96 -14.39
CA ILE A 170 -7.73 1.54 -14.55
C ILE A 170 -7.73 2.62 -15.63
N LYS A 171 -8.40 2.38 -16.78
CA LYS A 171 -8.56 3.41 -17.83
C LYS A 171 -9.37 4.62 -17.36
N LYS A 172 -10.43 4.42 -16.56
CA LYS A 172 -11.19 5.54 -15.96
C LYS A 172 -10.30 6.33 -14.99
N TYR A 173 -9.52 5.64 -14.16
CA TYR A 173 -8.56 6.28 -13.25
C TYR A 173 -7.51 7.10 -14.02
N GLU A 174 -6.97 6.57 -15.13
CA GLU A 174 -6.00 7.27 -15.98
C GLU A 174 -6.56 8.61 -16.47
N LYS A 175 -7.78 8.62 -16.99
CA LYS A 175 -8.45 9.86 -17.43
C LYS A 175 -8.64 10.85 -16.30
N ALA A 176 -9.10 10.39 -15.13
CA ALA A 176 -9.28 11.24 -13.96
C ALA A 176 -7.94 11.82 -13.48
N PHE A 177 -6.91 10.99 -13.42
CA PHE A 177 -5.55 11.38 -13.02
C PHE A 177 -5.00 12.44 -13.98
N GLU A 178 -5.21 12.28 -15.27
CA GLU A 178 -4.79 13.23 -16.30
C GLU A 178 -5.48 14.59 -16.14
N VAL A 179 -6.80 14.60 -15.92
CA VAL A 179 -7.58 15.84 -15.67
C VAL A 179 -7.03 16.59 -14.46
N VAL A 180 -6.72 15.89 -13.38
CA VAL A 180 -6.21 16.51 -12.15
C VAL A 180 -4.79 17.02 -12.34
N PHE A 181 -3.93 16.28 -13.04
CA PHE A 181 -2.56 16.71 -13.33
C PHE A 181 -2.52 17.94 -14.25
N LYS A 182 -3.43 18.03 -15.23
CA LYS A 182 -3.60 19.25 -16.05
C LYS A 182 -3.95 20.46 -15.19
N LYS A 183 -4.85 20.32 -14.21
CA LYS A 183 -5.19 21.37 -13.25
C LYS A 183 -3.97 21.77 -12.38
N ILE A 184 -3.24 20.79 -11.89
CA ILE A 184 -2.01 21.02 -11.08
C ILE A 184 -0.98 21.78 -11.90
N PHE A 185 -0.73 21.38 -13.14
CA PHE A 185 0.15 22.10 -14.08
C PHE A 185 -0.26 23.55 -14.24
N TYR A 186 -1.55 23.82 -14.50
CA TYR A 186 -2.07 25.18 -14.62
C TYR A 186 -1.83 26.01 -13.36
N ILE A 187 -2.05 25.47 -12.17
CA ILE A 187 -1.83 26.16 -10.90
C ILE A 187 -0.34 26.47 -10.70
N LEU A 188 0.54 25.53 -11.02
CA LEU A 188 1.98 25.73 -10.90
C LEU A 188 2.48 26.89 -11.76
N ASN A 189 1.98 27.01 -12.98
CA ASN A 189 2.47 28.00 -13.94
C ASN A 189 1.74 29.34 -13.84
N ASN A 190 0.41 29.35 -13.63
CA ASN A 190 -0.38 30.57 -13.71
C ASN A 190 -0.79 31.15 -12.35
N LYS A 191 -0.72 30.38 -11.27
CA LYS A 191 -1.09 30.81 -9.91
C LYS A 191 0.09 30.78 -8.94
N LYS A 192 1.30 30.84 -9.43
CA LYS A 192 2.55 30.79 -8.64
C LYS A 192 2.60 29.57 -7.70
N GLY A 193 1.89 28.47 -8.05
CA GLY A 193 1.80 27.25 -7.26
C GLY A 193 1.11 27.42 -5.90
N LYS A 194 0.17 28.34 -5.76
CA LYS A 194 -0.63 28.53 -4.54
C LYS A 194 -1.81 27.57 -4.51
N PHE A 195 -1.68 26.44 -3.80
CA PHE A 195 -2.74 25.42 -3.67
C PHE A 195 -3.66 25.69 -2.48
N LYS A 196 -3.11 26.18 -1.36
CA LYS A 196 -3.84 26.38 -0.10
C LYS A 196 -5.19 27.13 -0.24
N PRO A 197 -5.31 28.23 -1.02
CA PRO A 197 -6.58 28.91 -1.21
C PRO A 197 -7.63 28.10 -2.00
N LEU A 198 -7.22 27.03 -2.67
CA LEU A 198 -8.10 26.17 -3.49
C LEU A 198 -8.61 24.94 -2.72
N LEU A 199 -8.16 24.75 -1.48
CA LEU A 199 -8.55 23.63 -0.65
C LEU A 199 -9.89 23.92 0.04
N LYS A 200 -10.78 22.92 0.07
CA LYS A 200 -12.05 22.98 0.81
C LYS A 200 -11.88 22.68 2.31
N GLY A 201 -10.76 22.12 2.70
CA GLY A 201 -10.47 21.72 4.06
C GLY A 201 -9.02 21.95 4.45
N ARG A 202 -8.65 21.47 5.62
CA ARG A 202 -7.26 21.59 6.12
C ARG A 202 -6.30 20.77 5.26
N VAL A 203 -5.07 21.23 5.13
CA VAL A 203 -3.98 20.45 4.54
C VAL A 203 -3.82 19.15 5.33
N LYS A 204 -3.62 18.02 4.62
CA LYS A 204 -3.43 16.72 5.27
C LYS A 204 -2.32 16.80 6.33
N PHE A 205 -2.53 16.13 7.43
CA PHE A 205 -1.50 15.98 8.46
C PHE A 205 -0.52 14.89 8.02
N ALA A 206 0.72 15.28 7.72
CA ALA A 206 1.72 14.36 7.17
C ALA A 206 2.61 13.71 8.22
N LYS A 207 2.57 14.15 9.47
CA LYS A 207 3.45 13.64 10.53
C LYS A 207 2.63 13.36 11.78
N PHE A 208 2.79 12.16 12.35
CA PHE A 208 2.63 11.99 13.79
C PHE A 208 3.67 12.93 14.43
N LYS A 209 3.24 14.10 14.88
CA LYS A 209 4.03 14.82 15.87
C LYS A 209 3.96 13.95 17.11
N ASN A 210 5.10 13.40 17.55
CA ASN A 210 5.17 12.89 18.89
C ASN A 210 4.62 13.99 19.80
N PRO A 211 3.65 13.71 20.68
CA PRO A 211 3.33 14.64 21.73
C PRO A 211 4.63 14.85 22.51
N VAL A 212 5.07 16.10 22.57
CA VAL A 212 6.17 16.53 23.45
C VAL A 212 5.67 16.38 24.87
#